data_0272e2d928088970a1ddd0c9dbe82347
#
_entry.id   0272e2d928088970a1ddd0c9dbe82347
#
_cell.length_a   1.000
_cell.length_b   1.000
_cell.length_c   1.000
_cell.angle_alpha   90.00
_cell.angle_beta   90.00
_cell.angle_gamma   90.00
#
_symmetry.space_group_name_H-M   'P 1'
#
loop_
_entity.id
_entity.type
_entity.pdbx_description
1 polymer ?
#
loop_
_entity_poly.entity_id
_entity_poly.type
_entity_poly.pdbx_seq_one_letter_code
_entity_poly.pdbx_strand_id
1 'polypeptide(L)'
;IFIKCKKNGIRFEIFQQCIANQNEALHKIYKENNIDHEIFNFTNNILDYYDKTNFVISRAGSSSIAELLNCNKPMISIPLPTSADNHQYKNAEYYEKKGFCVLMKEEEISEKLYELIESIHKDKSILEQIEKKQREYTDKDTYNIVNLEIEKII
;
A
#
# COMPACT_ATOMS: atom_id res chain seq x y z
N ILE A 1 8.96 13.80 -0.28
CA ILE A 1 7.53 13.88 0.06
C ILE A 1 7.37 14.00 1.58
N PHE A 2 7.75 13.02 2.38
CA PHE A 2 7.53 13.00 3.83
C PHE A 2 8.14 14.20 4.58
N ILE A 3 9.31 14.69 4.15
CA ILE A 3 9.90 15.92 4.67
C ILE A 3 8.98 17.13 4.40
N LYS A 4 8.37 17.20 3.21
CA LYS A 4 7.39 18.25 2.88
C LYS A 4 6.15 18.13 3.76
N CYS A 5 5.64 16.91 3.96
CA CYS A 5 4.51 16.67 4.89
C CYS A 5 4.81 17.18 6.30
N LYS A 6 5.98 16.83 6.85
CA LYS A 6 6.40 17.26 8.19
C LYS A 6 6.53 18.78 8.30
N LYS A 7 7.15 19.44 7.30
CA LYS A 7 7.28 20.91 7.26
C LYS A 7 5.94 21.63 7.19
N ASN A 8 4.93 21.00 6.61
CA ASN A 8 3.57 21.54 6.52
C ASN A 8 2.67 21.11 7.70
N GLY A 9 3.25 20.61 8.80
CA GLY A 9 2.54 20.33 10.03
C GLY A 9 1.75 19.02 10.06
N ILE A 10 1.88 18.17 9.04
CA ILE A 10 1.27 16.84 9.03
C ILE A 10 2.02 15.96 10.05
N ARG A 11 1.29 15.40 11.00
CA ARG A 11 1.81 14.47 12.01
C ARG A 11 1.62 13.04 11.53
N PHE A 12 2.70 12.27 11.48
CA PHE A 12 2.71 10.86 11.08
C PHE A 12 3.93 10.15 11.65
N GLU A 13 3.88 8.84 11.64
CA GLU A 13 4.97 7.92 11.90
C GLU A 13 5.16 7.02 10.68
N ILE A 14 6.40 6.62 10.39
CA ILE A 14 6.74 5.77 9.25
C ILE A 14 7.27 4.44 9.75
N PHE A 15 6.62 3.35 9.34
CA PHE A 15 7.15 1.99 9.43
C PHE A 15 7.65 1.60 8.04
N GLN A 16 8.96 1.47 7.87
CA GLN A 16 9.54 1.25 6.55
C GLN A 16 10.37 -0.03 6.48
N GLN A 17 9.95 -0.92 5.60
CA GLN A 17 10.79 -2.03 5.18
C GLN A 17 11.75 -1.58 4.11
N CYS A 18 13.04 -1.89 4.26
CA CYS A 18 14.06 -1.62 3.26
C CYS A 18 15.19 -2.66 3.30
N ILE A 19 16.07 -2.63 2.31
CA ILE A 19 17.28 -3.47 2.31
C ILE A 19 18.34 -2.90 3.27
N ALA A 20 19.14 -3.79 3.87
CA ALA A 20 20.04 -3.44 4.97
C ALA A 20 20.99 -2.27 4.68
N ASN A 21 21.47 -2.14 3.46
CA ASN A 21 22.40 -1.06 3.07
C ASN A 21 21.74 0.33 2.99
N GLN A 22 20.43 0.43 3.13
CA GLN A 22 19.70 1.70 3.14
C GLN A 22 19.36 2.20 4.54
N ASN A 23 19.48 1.36 5.57
CA ASN A 23 19.04 1.65 6.93
C ASN A 23 19.64 2.94 7.47
N GLU A 24 20.96 3.07 7.46
CA GLU A 24 21.66 4.21 8.04
C GLU A 24 21.28 5.53 7.36
N ALA A 25 21.21 5.52 6.02
CA ALA A 25 20.85 6.70 5.25
C ALA A 25 19.42 7.16 5.54
N LEU A 26 18.48 6.22 5.62
CA LEU A 26 17.08 6.51 5.92
C LEU A 26 16.91 6.99 7.37
N HIS A 27 17.54 6.32 8.35
CA HIS A 27 17.53 6.77 9.75
C HIS A 27 18.05 8.20 9.90
N LYS A 28 19.18 8.50 9.23
CA LYS A 28 19.75 9.85 9.25
C LYS A 28 18.75 10.88 8.69
N ILE A 29 18.19 10.63 7.51
CA ILE A 29 17.25 11.54 6.86
C ILE A 29 16.03 11.78 7.75
N TYR A 30 15.42 10.74 8.30
CA TYR A 30 14.21 10.87 9.13
C TYR A 30 14.52 11.58 10.45
N LYS A 31 15.62 11.25 11.11
CA LYS A 31 16.07 11.90 12.36
C LYS A 31 16.35 13.39 12.17
N GLU A 32 17.09 13.76 11.13
CA GLU A 32 17.41 15.16 10.81
C GLU A 32 16.16 16.01 10.52
N ASN A 33 15.09 15.37 10.07
CA ASN A 33 13.82 16.04 9.76
C ASN A 33 12.73 15.84 10.84
N ASN A 34 13.10 15.30 12.01
CA ASN A 34 12.18 15.03 13.12
C ASN A 34 10.96 14.18 12.71
N ILE A 35 11.17 13.19 11.86
CA ILE A 35 10.14 12.23 11.43
C ILE A 35 10.24 11.00 12.33
N ASP A 36 9.15 10.70 13.03
CA ASP A 36 9.05 9.48 13.84
C ASP A 36 9.03 8.26 12.90
N HIS A 37 9.90 7.28 13.17
CA HIS A 37 10.08 6.17 12.24
C HIS A 37 10.63 4.91 12.90
N GLU A 38 10.27 3.77 12.34
CA GLU A 38 10.88 2.47 12.57
C GLU A 38 11.28 1.87 11.21
N ILE A 39 12.54 1.45 11.08
CA ILE A 39 13.07 0.85 9.86
C ILE A 39 13.45 -0.60 10.15
N PHE A 40 13.00 -1.51 9.30
CA PHE A 40 13.31 -2.94 9.42
C PHE A 40 13.62 -3.55 8.04
N ASN A 41 14.39 -4.65 8.05
CA ASN A 41 14.75 -5.34 6.80
C ASN A 41 13.80 -6.48 6.51
N PHE A 42 13.50 -7.27 7.52
CA PHE A 42 12.57 -8.38 7.45
C PHE A 42 11.85 -8.53 8.79
N THR A 43 10.61 -8.97 8.75
CA THR A 43 9.84 -9.32 9.94
C THR A 43 8.97 -10.55 9.67
N ASN A 44 8.84 -11.40 10.67
CA ASN A 44 7.85 -12.50 10.66
C ASN A 44 6.46 -12.03 11.11
N ASN A 45 6.38 -10.81 11.65
CA ASN A 45 5.17 -10.24 12.26
C ASN A 45 4.75 -8.97 11.54
N ILE A 46 4.61 -9.01 10.21
CA ILE A 46 4.20 -7.85 9.42
C ILE A 46 2.81 -7.31 9.84
N LEU A 47 1.95 -8.18 10.36
CA LEU A 47 0.62 -7.82 10.83
C LEU A 47 0.65 -6.80 11.96
N ASP A 48 1.65 -6.88 12.87
CA ASP A 48 1.81 -5.91 13.96
C ASP A 48 2.06 -4.49 13.44
N TYR A 49 2.69 -4.36 12.26
CA TYR A 49 2.87 -3.08 11.59
C TYR A 49 1.60 -2.62 10.89
N TYR A 50 0.89 -3.55 10.24
CA TYR A 50 -0.38 -3.20 9.60
C TYR A 50 -1.40 -2.70 10.62
N ASP A 51 -1.47 -3.29 11.80
CA ASP A 51 -2.38 -2.85 12.86
C ASP A 51 -2.12 -1.42 13.34
N LYS A 52 -0.84 -1.00 13.33
CA LYS A 52 -0.42 0.35 13.70
C LYS A 52 -0.60 1.39 12.60
N THR A 53 -0.73 0.98 11.32
CA THR A 53 -0.77 1.90 10.19
C THR A 53 -2.19 2.25 9.76
N ASN A 54 -2.37 3.46 9.25
CA ASN A 54 -3.64 3.90 8.66
C ASN A 54 -3.75 3.44 7.21
N PHE A 55 -2.66 3.44 6.46
CA PHE A 55 -2.57 2.97 5.08
C PHE A 55 -1.13 2.55 4.75
N VAL A 56 -0.98 1.79 3.71
CA VAL A 56 0.32 1.27 3.23
C VAL A 56 0.61 1.80 1.83
N ILE A 57 1.85 2.23 1.61
CA ILE A 57 2.37 2.53 0.27
C ILE A 57 3.24 1.35 -0.14
N SER A 58 2.88 0.68 -1.23
CA SER A 58 3.61 -0.51 -1.69
C SER A 58 3.66 -0.65 -3.19
N ARG A 59 4.55 -1.52 -3.66
CA ARG A 59 4.51 -2.01 -5.05
C ARG A 59 3.28 -2.89 -5.26
N ALA A 60 2.83 -2.99 -6.50
CA ALA A 60 1.61 -3.72 -6.88
C ALA A 60 1.87 -5.21 -7.22
N GLY A 61 2.71 -5.86 -6.42
CA GLY A 61 2.86 -7.32 -6.49
C GLY A 61 1.59 -8.04 -6.05
N SER A 62 1.23 -9.14 -6.72
CA SER A 62 -0.02 -9.87 -6.42
C SER A 62 -0.09 -10.36 -4.97
N SER A 63 1.02 -10.85 -4.40
CA SER A 63 1.09 -11.29 -3.01
C SER A 63 0.91 -10.14 -2.03
N SER A 64 1.56 -9.00 -2.27
CA SER A 64 1.44 -7.82 -1.41
C SER A 64 0.01 -7.26 -1.42
N ILE A 65 -0.62 -7.21 -2.60
CA ILE A 65 -2.01 -6.76 -2.70
C ILE A 65 -2.94 -7.74 -1.97
N ALA A 66 -2.79 -9.05 -2.19
CA ALA A 66 -3.62 -10.06 -1.53
C ALA A 66 -3.48 -10.01 0.00
N GLU A 67 -2.26 -9.82 0.52
CA GLU A 67 -1.99 -9.68 1.94
C GLU A 67 -2.70 -8.45 2.53
N LEU A 68 -2.56 -7.28 1.88
CA LEU A 68 -3.19 -6.04 2.35
C LEU A 68 -4.71 -6.09 2.27
N LEU A 69 -5.28 -6.74 1.23
CA LEU A 69 -6.72 -6.99 1.13
C LEU A 69 -7.24 -7.86 2.27
N ASN A 70 -6.53 -8.97 2.57
CA ASN A 70 -6.93 -9.86 3.66
C ASN A 70 -6.87 -9.17 5.04
N CYS A 71 -6.00 -8.17 5.18
CA CYS A 71 -5.91 -7.36 6.39
C CYS A 71 -6.86 -6.15 6.38
N ASN A 72 -7.67 -5.96 5.34
CA ASN A 72 -8.50 -4.77 5.12
C ASN A 72 -7.69 -3.47 5.27
N LYS A 73 -6.46 -3.45 4.75
CA LYS A 73 -5.57 -2.32 4.90
C LYS A 73 -5.62 -1.43 3.66
N PRO A 74 -6.09 -0.18 3.80
CA PRO A 74 -6.04 0.79 2.71
C PRO A 74 -4.64 0.91 2.13
N MET A 75 -4.53 0.94 0.80
CA MET A 75 -3.23 0.97 0.14
C MET A 75 -3.17 1.98 -0.99
N ILE A 76 -1.99 2.61 -1.11
CA ILE A 76 -1.55 3.35 -2.29
C ILE A 76 -0.61 2.43 -3.04
N SER A 77 -1.05 1.96 -4.19
CA SER A 77 -0.36 0.95 -5.00
C SER A 77 0.47 1.63 -6.07
N ILE A 78 1.79 1.48 -6.00
CA ILE A 78 2.74 2.09 -6.94
C ILE A 78 3.39 0.98 -7.78
N PRO A 79 2.87 0.69 -8.98
CA PRO A 79 3.40 -0.35 -9.83
C PRO A 79 4.87 -0.11 -10.19
N LEU A 80 5.66 -1.18 -10.25
CA LEU A 80 7.02 -1.12 -10.78
C LEU A 80 6.96 -0.97 -12.30
N PRO A 81 7.49 0.13 -12.89
CA PRO A 81 7.40 0.37 -14.34
C PRO A 81 8.07 -0.70 -15.19
N THR A 82 9.12 -1.34 -14.64
CA THR A 82 9.90 -2.38 -15.32
C THR A 82 9.38 -3.80 -15.07
N SER A 83 8.16 -3.94 -14.53
CA SER A 83 7.57 -5.27 -14.30
C SER A 83 7.26 -5.96 -15.63
N ALA A 84 7.58 -7.26 -15.70
CA ALA A 84 7.36 -8.07 -16.92
C ALA A 84 5.89 -7.95 -17.37
N ASP A 85 5.66 -7.76 -18.67
CA ASP A 85 4.33 -7.58 -19.26
C ASP A 85 3.44 -6.55 -18.57
N ASN A 86 4.06 -5.59 -17.85
CA ASN A 86 3.36 -4.57 -17.10
C ASN A 86 2.36 -5.14 -16.06
N HIS A 87 2.65 -6.35 -15.53
CA HIS A 87 1.71 -7.07 -14.67
C HIS A 87 1.37 -6.31 -13.39
N GLN A 88 2.32 -5.57 -12.80
CA GLN A 88 2.01 -4.80 -11.59
C GLN A 88 1.02 -3.66 -11.85
N TYR A 89 1.13 -2.98 -12.99
CA TYR A 89 0.17 -1.97 -13.36
C TYR A 89 -1.24 -2.57 -13.57
N LYS A 90 -1.32 -3.69 -14.29
CA LYS A 90 -2.59 -4.39 -14.51
C LYS A 90 -3.23 -4.85 -13.18
N ASN A 91 -2.42 -5.33 -12.24
CA ASN A 91 -2.91 -5.67 -10.90
C ASN A 91 -3.49 -4.44 -10.20
N ALA A 92 -2.71 -3.36 -10.09
CA ALA A 92 -3.16 -2.14 -9.42
C ALA A 92 -4.42 -1.56 -10.06
N GLU A 93 -4.48 -1.50 -11.39
CA GLU A 93 -5.65 -1.01 -12.14
C GLU A 93 -6.90 -1.85 -11.87
N TYR A 94 -6.76 -3.19 -11.82
CA TYR A 94 -7.87 -4.08 -11.52
C TYR A 94 -8.45 -3.82 -10.13
N TYR A 95 -7.60 -3.66 -9.11
CA TYR A 95 -8.04 -3.43 -7.76
C TYR A 95 -8.51 -1.99 -7.52
N GLU A 96 -7.94 -1.01 -8.21
CA GLU A 96 -8.43 0.37 -8.17
C GLU A 96 -9.85 0.50 -8.74
N LYS A 97 -10.13 -0.14 -9.88
CA LYS A 97 -11.49 -0.18 -10.48
C LYS A 97 -12.53 -0.78 -9.53
N LYS A 98 -12.11 -1.62 -8.58
CA LYS A 98 -12.98 -2.16 -7.51
C LYS A 98 -13.05 -1.26 -6.27
N GLY A 99 -12.25 -0.21 -6.21
CA GLY A 99 -12.17 0.70 -5.07
C GLY A 99 -11.37 0.15 -3.89
N PHE A 100 -10.44 -0.79 -4.12
CA PHE A 100 -9.65 -1.44 -3.07
C PHE A 100 -8.30 -0.78 -2.82
N CYS A 101 -7.85 0.11 -3.68
CA CYS A 101 -6.62 0.87 -3.54
C CYS A 101 -6.69 2.18 -4.32
N VAL A 102 -5.71 3.03 -4.09
CA VAL A 102 -5.38 4.15 -4.99
C VAL A 102 -4.20 3.72 -5.85
N LEU A 103 -4.35 3.72 -7.16
CA LEU A 103 -3.25 3.53 -8.11
C LEU A 103 -2.50 4.86 -8.28
N MET A 104 -1.20 4.82 -8.13
CA MET A 104 -0.33 5.97 -8.43
C MET A 104 0.87 5.48 -9.25
N LYS A 105 1.11 6.06 -10.41
CA LYS A 105 2.30 5.72 -11.18
C LYS A 105 3.55 6.30 -10.55
N GLU A 106 4.69 5.65 -10.73
CA GLU A 106 5.97 6.09 -10.15
C GLU A 106 6.34 7.51 -10.58
N GLU A 107 6.10 7.89 -11.83
CA GLU A 107 6.31 9.22 -12.38
C GLU A 107 5.45 10.31 -11.73
N GLU A 108 4.33 9.93 -11.13
CA GLU A 108 3.39 10.86 -10.49
C GLU A 108 3.71 11.13 -9.01
N ILE A 109 4.60 10.34 -8.40
CA ILE A 109 4.89 10.42 -6.96
C ILE A 109 5.31 11.83 -6.55
N SER A 110 6.21 12.46 -7.31
CA SER A 110 6.75 13.77 -6.96
C SER A 110 5.69 14.87 -6.91
N GLU A 111 4.65 14.76 -7.71
CA GLU A 111 3.58 15.75 -7.85
C GLU A 111 2.38 15.41 -6.96
N LYS A 112 1.88 14.17 -7.05
CA LYS A 112 0.57 13.79 -6.49
C LYS A 112 0.60 13.18 -5.10
N LEU A 113 1.70 12.50 -4.69
CA LEU A 113 1.71 11.77 -3.41
C LEU A 113 1.57 12.72 -2.20
N TYR A 114 2.20 13.90 -2.27
CA TYR A 114 2.04 14.89 -1.21
C TYR A 114 0.58 15.35 -1.08
N GLU A 115 -0.05 15.69 -2.20
CA GLU A 115 -1.45 16.17 -2.23
C GLU A 115 -2.41 15.10 -1.71
N LEU A 116 -2.18 13.84 -2.08
CA LEU A 116 -2.98 12.72 -1.59
C LEU A 116 -2.83 12.54 -0.07
N ILE A 117 -1.60 12.57 0.47
CA ILE A 117 -1.36 12.46 1.90
C ILE A 117 -1.97 13.66 2.65
N GLU A 118 -1.85 14.86 2.11
CA GLU A 118 -2.47 16.06 2.69
C GLU A 118 -4.00 15.95 2.70
N SER A 119 -4.60 15.45 1.64
CA SER A 119 -6.04 15.19 1.54
C SER A 119 -6.48 14.15 2.60
N ILE A 120 -5.76 13.03 2.71
CA ILE A 120 -6.02 11.99 3.72
C ILE A 120 -5.89 12.55 5.14
N HIS A 121 -4.93 13.43 5.37
CA HIS A 121 -4.75 14.06 6.67
C HIS A 121 -5.92 14.97 7.05
N LYS A 122 -6.47 15.69 6.09
CA LYS A 122 -7.63 16.58 6.28
C LYS A 122 -8.94 15.80 6.40
N ASP A 123 -9.09 14.74 5.61
CA ASP A 123 -10.30 13.92 5.54
C ASP A 123 -9.93 12.45 5.27
N LYS A 124 -10.26 11.58 6.22
CA LYS A 124 -9.98 10.15 6.14
C LYS A 124 -11.00 9.36 5.31
N SER A 125 -12.03 10.01 4.77
CA SER A 125 -13.13 9.34 4.07
C SER A 125 -12.67 8.43 2.92
N ILE A 126 -11.59 8.79 2.22
CA ILE A 126 -11.02 7.95 1.16
C ILE A 126 -10.50 6.61 1.73
N LEU A 127 -9.83 6.63 2.87
CA LEU A 127 -9.34 5.41 3.52
C LEU A 127 -10.50 4.55 4.03
N GLU A 128 -11.52 5.17 4.63
CA GLU A 128 -12.71 4.50 5.13
C GLU A 128 -13.50 3.83 3.99
N GLN A 129 -13.61 4.48 2.84
CA GLN A 129 -14.25 3.92 1.66
C GLN A 129 -13.49 2.72 1.12
N ILE A 130 -12.15 2.80 1.03
CA ILE A 130 -11.30 1.69 0.60
C ILE A 130 -11.46 0.51 1.58
N GLU A 131 -11.33 0.75 2.87
CA GLU A 131 -11.46 -0.28 3.90
C GLU A 131 -12.83 -0.96 3.86
N LYS A 132 -13.91 -0.17 3.71
CA LYS A 132 -15.26 -0.70 3.55
C LYS A 132 -15.37 -1.61 2.35
N LYS A 133 -14.84 -1.19 1.20
CA LYS A 133 -14.82 -2.00 -0.02
C LYS A 133 -14.01 -3.29 0.13
N GLN A 134 -12.87 -3.23 0.80
CA GLN A 134 -12.05 -4.39 1.10
C GLN A 134 -12.77 -5.38 2.02
N ARG A 135 -13.52 -4.91 3.04
CA ARG A 135 -14.32 -5.76 3.92
C ARG A 135 -15.49 -6.46 3.20
N GLU A 136 -16.04 -5.83 2.17
CA GLU A 136 -17.08 -6.42 1.31
C GLU A 136 -16.49 -7.49 0.37
N TYR A 137 -15.18 -7.47 0.13
CA TYR A 137 -14.49 -8.44 -0.70
C TYR A 137 -14.34 -9.77 0.05
N THR A 138 -14.75 -10.84 -0.59
CA THR A 138 -14.61 -12.19 -0.01
C THR A 138 -14.06 -13.14 -1.06
N ASP A 139 -12.99 -13.85 -0.69
CA ASP A 139 -12.43 -14.94 -1.50
C ASP A 139 -13.18 -16.27 -1.28
N LYS A 140 -14.20 -16.29 -0.42
CA LYS A 140 -14.92 -17.53 -0.07
C LYS A 140 -15.51 -18.25 -1.28
N ASP A 141 -15.86 -17.49 -2.32
CA ASP A 141 -16.42 -18.08 -3.54
C ASP A 141 -15.35 -18.53 -4.54
N THR A 142 -14.08 -18.17 -4.35
CA THR A 142 -13.02 -18.50 -5.31
C THR A 142 -12.87 -20.02 -5.47
N TYR A 143 -12.89 -20.77 -4.38
CA TYR A 143 -12.84 -22.24 -4.43
C TYR A 143 -14.05 -22.83 -5.15
N ASN A 144 -15.24 -22.31 -4.91
CA ASN A 144 -16.45 -22.76 -5.58
C ASN A 144 -16.42 -22.45 -7.08
N ILE A 145 -15.95 -21.25 -7.44
CA ILE A 145 -15.79 -20.85 -8.85
C ILE A 145 -14.77 -21.74 -9.57
N VAL A 146 -13.62 -21.99 -8.94
CA VAL A 146 -12.58 -22.87 -9.49
C VAL A 146 -13.11 -24.30 -9.66
N ASN A 147 -13.79 -24.84 -8.66
CA ASN A 147 -14.39 -26.17 -8.75
C ASN A 147 -15.44 -26.25 -9.87
N LEU A 148 -16.33 -25.26 -9.98
CA LEU A 148 -17.31 -25.21 -11.05
C LEU A 148 -16.69 -25.13 -12.46
N GLU A 149 -15.55 -24.45 -12.60
CA GLU A 149 -14.82 -24.40 -13.88
C GLU A 149 -14.10 -25.73 -14.19
N ILE A 150 -13.56 -26.39 -13.17
CA ILE A 150 -12.97 -27.73 -13.33
C ILE A 150 -14.03 -28.77 -13.72
N GLU A 151 -15.20 -28.74 -13.09
CA GLU A 151 -16.32 -29.66 -13.41
C GLU A 151 -16.84 -29.52 -14.84
N LYS A 152 -16.65 -28.37 -15.50
CA LYS A 152 -17.01 -28.17 -16.91
C LYS A 152 -16.02 -28.83 -17.89
N ILE A 153 -14.83 -29.19 -17.41
CA ILE A 153 -13.73 -29.72 -18.24
C ILE A 153 -13.66 -31.25 -18.15
N ILE A 154 -14.21 -31.82 -17.11
CA ILE A 154 -14.30 -33.26 -16.87
C ILE A 154 -15.62 -33.81 -17.40
#